data_4be6cb26267427fefe10f4fe5403d5f9
#
_entry.id   4be6cb26267427fefe10f4fe5403d5f9
#
_cell.length_a   1.000
_cell.length_b   1.000
_cell.length_c   1.000
_cell.angle_alpha   90.00
_cell.angle_beta   90.00
_cell.angle_gamma   90.00
#
_symmetry.space_group_name_H-M   'P 1'
#
loop_
_entity.id
_entity.type
_entity.pdbx_description
1 polymer ?
#
loop_
_entity_poly.entity_id
_entity_poly.type
_entity_poly.pdbx_seq_one_letter_code
_entity_poly.pdbx_strand_id
1 'polypeptide(L)'
;MKGTQLNLPLGNDTGTLARLCRDLAHGGVNLLALSAPETGRDKGTVRLLVANGELAANSLTKAGYMFAVEEVLYLELKNRPGALAKAVEKLARANINIRYAYATASPRTQTTAAVVAVGEADLPRALKMFP
;
A
#
# COMPACT_ATOMS: atom_id res chain seq x y z
N MET A 1 8.97 8.02 3.53
CA MET A 1 8.54 8.88 2.41
C MET A 1 7.07 8.69 2.10
N LYS A 2 6.50 9.54 1.30
CA LYS A 2 5.10 9.44 0.90
C LYS A 2 4.94 8.42 -0.21
N GLY A 3 3.94 7.53 -0.06
CA GLY A 3 3.52 6.62 -1.11
C GLY A 3 2.12 6.94 -1.58
N THR A 4 1.83 6.67 -2.85
CA THR A 4 0.49 6.80 -3.41
C THR A 4 -0.13 5.42 -3.53
N GLN A 5 -1.26 5.22 -2.87
CA GLN A 5 -1.97 3.97 -2.83
C GLN A 5 -3.36 4.14 -3.41
N LEU A 6 -3.79 3.15 -4.17
CA LEU A 6 -5.16 3.10 -4.67
C LEU A 6 -5.88 1.96 -3.96
N ASN A 7 -7.01 2.29 -3.37
CA ASN A 7 -7.85 1.35 -2.65
C ASN A 7 -9.09 1.08 -3.49
N LEU A 8 -9.38 -0.18 -3.73
CA LEU A 8 -10.57 -0.51 -4.50
C LEU A 8 -11.29 -1.76 -3.95
N PRO A 9 -12.63 -1.74 -3.98
CA PRO A 9 -13.38 -2.94 -3.67
C PRO A 9 -13.22 -3.93 -4.83
N LEU A 10 -12.98 -5.19 -4.50
CA LEU A 10 -12.81 -6.23 -5.50
C LEU A 10 -13.52 -7.48 -5.05
N GLY A 11 -14.26 -8.10 -5.97
CA GLY A 11 -14.90 -9.38 -5.72
C GLY A 11 -13.87 -10.48 -5.48
N ASN A 12 -14.27 -11.52 -4.76
CA ASN A 12 -13.40 -12.64 -4.41
C ASN A 12 -13.61 -13.86 -5.33
N ASP A 13 -14.05 -13.63 -6.56
CA ASP A 13 -14.21 -14.71 -7.53
C ASP A 13 -12.87 -15.08 -8.17
N THR A 14 -12.76 -16.34 -8.58
CA THR A 14 -11.57 -16.84 -9.26
C THR A 14 -11.25 -15.98 -10.49
N GLY A 15 -10.03 -15.50 -10.56
CA GLY A 15 -9.55 -14.71 -11.69
C GLY A 15 -9.75 -13.20 -11.57
N THR A 16 -10.48 -12.72 -10.58
CA THR A 16 -10.73 -11.28 -10.41
C THR A 16 -9.44 -10.50 -10.16
N LEU A 17 -8.60 -10.97 -9.26
CA LEU A 17 -7.31 -10.32 -8.99
C LEU A 17 -6.37 -10.42 -10.20
N ALA A 18 -6.36 -11.56 -10.88
CA ALA A 18 -5.55 -11.73 -12.08
C ALA A 18 -5.93 -10.73 -13.18
N ARG A 19 -7.23 -10.50 -13.36
CA ARG A 19 -7.74 -9.53 -14.32
C ARG A 19 -7.30 -8.11 -13.96
N LEU A 20 -7.43 -7.73 -12.70
CA LEU A 20 -6.96 -6.42 -12.22
C LEU A 20 -5.47 -6.21 -12.52
N CYS A 21 -4.64 -7.19 -12.17
CA CYS A 21 -3.20 -7.11 -12.42
C CYS A 21 -2.88 -7.01 -13.91
N ARG A 22 -3.63 -7.71 -14.75
CA ARG A 22 -3.47 -7.64 -16.21
C ARG A 22 -3.84 -6.27 -16.75
N ASP A 23 -4.95 -5.71 -16.29
CA ASP A 23 -5.39 -4.39 -16.71
C ASP A 23 -4.37 -3.32 -16.33
N LEU A 24 -3.81 -3.40 -15.14
CA LEU A 24 -2.74 -2.50 -14.71
C LEU A 24 -1.47 -2.66 -15.55
N ALA A 25 -1.10 -3.90 -15.84
CA ALA A 25 0.08 -4.19 -16.67
C ALA A 25 -0.08 -3.62 -18.09
N HIS A 26 -1.26 -3.76 -18.69
CA HIS A 26 -1.56 -3.19 -20.00
C HIS A 26 -1.48 -1.66 -19.99
N GLY A 27 -1.78 -1.03 -18.87
CA GLY A 27 -1.63 0.41 -18.70
C GLY A 27 -0.21 0.87 -18.36
N GLY A 28 0.75 -0.04 -18.28
CA GLY A 28 2.13 0.27 -17.94
C GLY A 28 2.35 0.60 -16.46
N VAL A 29 1.43 0.21 -15.59
CA VAL A 29 1.51 0.50 -14.15
C VAL A 29 2.43 -0.49 -13.46
N ASN A 30 3.42 0.04 -12.74
CA ASN A 30 4.29 -0.76 -11.90
C ASN A 30 3.76 -0.77 -10.46
N LEU A 31 3.48 -1.96 -9.95
CA LEU A 31 3.06 -2.17 -8.56
C LEU A 31 4.28 -2.29 -7.66
N LEU A 32 4.32 -1.47 -6.61
CA LEU A 32 5.37 -1.54 -5.59
C LEU A 32 4.96 -2.45 -4.44
N ALA A 33 3.67 -2.50 -4.12
CA ALA A 33 3.13 -3.38 -3.09
C ALA A 33 1.66 -3.64 -3.37
N LEU A 34 1.16 -4.75 -2.85
CA LEU A 34 -0.24 -5.14 -3.00
C LEU A 34 -0.70 -5.84 -1.73
N SER A 35 -1.89 -5.50 -1.28
CA SER A 35 -2.57 -6.21 -0.21
C SER A 35 -3.99 -6.51 -0.66
N ALA A 36 -4.36 -7.79 -0.67
CA ALA A 36 -5.67 -8.27 -1.09
C ALA A 36 -6.19 -9.31 -0.11
N PRO A 37 -6.52 -8.89 1.14
CA PRO A 37 -6.97 -9.83 2.16
C PRO A 37 -8.38 -10.31 1.90
N GLU A 38 -8.67 -11.52 2.35
CA GLU A 38 -10.04 -12.02 2.43
C GLU A 38 -10.75 -11.33 3.58
N THR A 39 -11.83 -10.61 3.29
CA THR A 39 -12.56 -9.83 4.30
C THR A 39 -14.06 -10.15 4.32
N GLY A 40 -14.43 -11.41 4.21
CA GLY A 40 -15.82 -11.84 4.24
C GLY A 40 -16.30 -12.34 2.88
N ARG A 41 -17.63 -12.33 2.71
CA ARG A 41 -18.26 -13.09 1.63
C ARG A 41 -18.14 -12.46 0.24
N ASP A 42 -18.21 -11.14 0.14
CA ASP A 42 -18.51 -10.51 -1.15
C ASP A 42 -17.36 -9.69 -1.71
N LYS A 43 -16.80 -8.79 -0.93
CA LYS A 43 -15.76 -7.87 -1.42
C LYS A 43 -14.74 -7.56 -0.35
N GLY A 44 -13.48 -7.75 -0.70
CA GLY A 44 -12.39 -7.21 0.09
C GLY A 44 -11.94 -5.87 -0.47
N THR A 45 -11.14 -5.17 0.30
CA THR A 45 -10.44 -3.98 -0.18
C THR A 45 -9.06 -4.38 -0.65
N VAL A 46 -8.81 -4.16 -1.93
CA VAL A 46 -7.46 -4.34 -2.50
C VAL A 46 -6.73 -3.01 -2.39
N ARG A 47 -5.50 -3.07 -1.90
CA ARG A 47 -4.63 -1.92 -1.76
C ARG A 47 -3.43 -2.07 -2.68
N LEU A 48 -3.23 -1.08 -3.53
CA LEU A 48 -2.17 -1.08 -4.53
C LEU A 48 -1.26 0.12 -4.29
N LEU A 49 -0.04 -0.11 -3.86
CA LEU A 49 0.96 0.94 -3.84
C LEU A 49 1.63 0.99 -5.21
N VAL A 50 1.63 2.14 -5.84
CA VAL A 50 2.08 2.30 -7.23
C VAL A 50 3.18 3.34 -7.35
N ALA A 51 4.04 3.16 -8.35
CA ALA A 51 5.11 4.11 -8.62
C ALA A 51 4.58 5.42 -9.22
N ASN A 52 3.55 5.34 -10.06
CA ASN A 52 2.94 6.48 -10.71
C ASN A 52 1.43 6.46 -10.49
N GLY A 53 0.98 7.26 -9.53
CA GLY A 53 -0.44 7.31 -9.15
C GLY A 53 -1.37 7.83 -10.24
N GLU A 54 -0.93 8.81 -11.00
CA GLU A 54 -1.73 9.37 -12.09
C GLU A 54 -1.96 8.33 -13.19
N LEU A 55 -0.92 7.64 -13.60
CA LEU A 55 -1.01 6.57 -14.60
C LEU A 55 -1.91 5.45 -14.13
N ALA A 56 -1.77 5.04 -12.86
CA ALA A 56 -2.60 3.99 -12.27
C ALA A 56 -4.08 4.40 -12.21
N ALA A 57 -4.36 5.62 -11.77
CA ALA A 57 -5.74 6.13 -11.71
C ALA A 57 -6.38 6.18 -13.09
N ASN A 58 -5.64 6.64 -14.10
CA ASN A 58 -6.13 6.68 -15.48
C ASN A 58 -6.40 5.28 -16.02
N SER A 59 -5.51 4.33 -15.74
CA SER A 59 -5.67 2.94 -16.19
C SER A 59 -6.89 2.28 -15.55
N LEU A 60 -7.10 2.47 -14.25
CA LEU A 60 -8.27 1.93 -13.55
C LEU A 60 -9.56 2.56 -14.03
N THR A 61 -9.57 3.86 -14.27
CA THR A 61 -10.74 4.56 -14.79
C THR A 61 -11.13 4.04 -16.17
N LYS A 62 -10.17 3.88 -17.06
CA LYS A 62 -10.42 3.33 -18.41
C LYS A 62 -10.94 1.91 -18.37
N ALA A 63 -10.46 1.11 -17.42
CA ALA A 63 -10.89 -0.28 -17.26
C ALA A 63 -12.21 -0.42 -16.48
N GLY A 64 -12.79 0.67 -15.99
CA GLY A 64 -14.09 0.67 -15.34
C GLY A 64 -14.07 0.34 -13.85
N TYR A 65 -12.93 0.42 -13.19
CA TYR A 65 -12.83 0.17 -11.75
C TYR A 65 -13.20 1.39 -10.94
N MET A 66 -13.86 1.15 -9.80
CA MET A 66 -14.04 2.16 -8.77
C MET A 66 -12.87 2.09 -7.81
N PHE A 67 -12.34 3.24 -7.41
CA PHE A 67 -11.21 3.30 -6.49
C PHE A 67 -11.17 4.64 -5.75
N ALA A 68 -10.41 4.67 -4.66
CA ALA A 68 -10.05 5.88 -3.94
C ALA A 68 -8.54 5.98 -3.84
N VAL A 69 -8.01 7.20 -3.88
CA VAL A 69 -6.58 7.46 -3.72
C VAL A 69 -6.29 7.80 -2.27
N GLU A 70 -5.27 7.18 -1.71
CA GLU A 70 -4.83 7.42 -0.33
C GLU A 70 -3.33 7.64 -0.31
N GLU A 71 -2.89 8.65 0.41
CA GLU A 71 -1.47 8.85 0.68
C GLU A 71 -1.09 8.10 1.95
N VAL A 72 0.00 7.36 1.89
CA VAL A 72 0.49 6.52 2.98
C VAL A 72 1.98 6.76 3.22
N LEU A 73 2.48 6.27 4.34
CA LEU A 73 3.91 6.16 4.56
C LEU A 73 4.45 4.95 3.81
N TYR A 74 5.51 5.16 3.06
CA TYR A 74 6.30 4.10 2.46
C TYR A 74 7.67 4.10 3.15
N LEU A 75 7.99 3.02 3.85
CA LEU A 75 9.20 2.90 4.64
C LEU A 75 10.13 1.87 4.01
N GLU A 76 11.36 2.28 3.74
CA GLU A 76 12.43 1.36 3.40
C GLU A 76 13.18 1.00 4.68
N LEU A 77 13.22 -0.27 5.01
CA LEU A 77 13.78 -0.78 6.26
C LEU A 77 14.88 -1.79 5.96
N LYS A 78 15.82 -1.93 6.88
CA LYS A 78 16.78 -3.03 6.82
C LYS A 78 16.04 -4.34 7.11
N ASN A 79 16.33 -5.37 6.31
CA ASN A 79 15.73 -6.70 6.49
C ASN A 79 16.43 -7.44 7.63
N ARG A 80 16.11 -7.05 8.86
CA ARG A 80 16.68 -7.64 10.08
C ARG A 80 15.71 -7.54 11.24
N PRO A 81 15.84 -8.42 12.25
CA PRO A 81 14.99 -8.34 13.44
C PRO A 81 15.03 -6.95 14.08
N GLY A 82 13.86 -6.45 14.45
CA GLY A 82 13.71 -5.18 15.15
C GLY A 82 13.59 -3.95 14.27
N ALA A 83 13.86 -4.03 12.97
CA ALA A 83 13.79 -2.85 12.10
C ALA A 83 12.35 -2.29 12.02
N LEU A 84 11.36 -3.15 11.81
CA LEU A 84 9.96 -2.74 11.79
C LEU A 84 9.50 -2.27 13.17
N ALA A 85 9.88 -3.00 14.24
CA ALA A 85 9.54 -2.61 15.60
C ALA A 85 10.01 -1.19 15.91
N LYS A 86 11.24 -0.85 15.55
CA LYS A 86 11.80 0.48 15.77
C LYS A 86 11.01 1.58 15.05
N ALA A 87 10.58 1.31 13.83
CA ALA A 87 9.79 2.25 13.05
C ALA A 87 8.41 2.50 13.67
N VAL A 88 7.69 1.42 14.02
CA VAL A 88 6.35 1.55 14.60
C VAL A 88 6.38 2.13 16.01
N GLU A 89 7.40 1.83 16.81
CA GLU A 89 7.62 2.45 18.11
C GLU A 89 7.82 3.96 18.01
N LYS A 90 8.52 4.41 16.98
CA LYS A 90 8.71 5.83 16.73
C LYS A 90 7.39 6.54 16.51
N LEU A 91 6.50 5.95 15.74
CA LEU A 91 5.13 6.47 15.54
C LEU A 91 4.34 6.47 16.85
N ALA A 92 4.42 5.39 17.62
CA ALA A 92 3.73 5.27 18.89
C ALA A 92 4.17 6.35 19.89
N ARG A 93 5.46 6.62 19.99
CA ARG A 93 5.99 7.68 20.86
C ARG A 93 5.50 9.07 20.46
N ALA A 94 5.23 9.28 19.19
CA ALA A 94 4.65 10.52 18.68
C ALA A 94 3.12 10.55 18.79
N ASN A 95 2.51 9.55 19.41
CA ASN A 95 1.07 9.41 19.53
C ASN A 95 0.36 9.40 18.18
N ILE A 96 0.97 8.73 17.19
CA ILE A 96 0.38 8.55 15.86
C ILE A 96 -0.18 7.14 15.78
N ASN A 97 -1.48 7.02 15.57
CA ASN A 97 -2.15 5.73 15.45
C ASN A 97 -1.96 5.16 14.04
N ILE A 98 -1.59 3.88 13.98
CA ILE A 98 -1.52 3.13 12.73
C ILE A 98 -2.88 2.53 12.46
N ARG A 99 -3.50 2.90 11.34
CA ARG A 99 -4.79 2.37 10.92
C ARG A 99 -4.66 0.95 10.38
N TYR A 100 -3.65 0.72 9.58
CA TYR A 100 -3.25 -0.59 9.07
C TYR A 100 -1.83 -0.51 8.53
N ALA A 101 -1.20 -1.66 8.38
CA ALA A 101 0.13 -1.75 7.82
C ALA A 101 0.32 -3.09 7.12
N TYR A 102 1.17 -3.12 6.12
CA TYR A 102 1.58 -4.36 5.49
C TYR A 102 3.02 -4.22 4.98
N ALA A 103 3.73 -5.33 5.01
CA ALA A 103 5.13 -5.39 4.65
C ALA A 103 5.48 -6.76 4.13
N THR A 104 6.54 -6.82 3.34
CA THR A 104 7.09 -8.08 2.88
C THR A 104 8.60 -7.96 2.71
N ALA A 105 9.29 -9.08 2.81
CA ALA A 105 10.73 -9.12 2.57
C ALA A 105 11.10 -10.44 1.89
N SER A 106 12.04 -10.37 0.98
CA SER A 106 12.68 -11.56 0.46
C SER A 106 13.85 -11.94 1.39
N PRO A 107 14.04 -13.22 1.72
CA PRO A 107 15.21 -13.65 2.52
C PRO A 107 16.55 -13.26 1.90
N ARG A 108 16.56 -12.97 0.61
CA ARG A 108 17.77 -12.66 -0.16
C ARG A 108 18.07 -11.17 -0.26
N THR A 109 17.20 -10.30 0.21
CA THR A 109 17.40 -8.86 0.12
C THR A 109 17.81 -8.27 1.46
N GLN A 110 18.64 -7.23 1.40
CA GLN A 110 19.10 -6.53 2.59
C GLN A 110 18.10 -5.49 3.08
N THR A 111 17.15 -5.12 2.23
CA THR A 111 16.12 -4.14 2.55
C THR A 111 14.73 -4.72 2.33
N THR A 112 13.78 -4.16 3.04
CA THR A 112 12.36 -4.47 2.89
C THR A 112 11.59 -3.15 2.83
N ALA A 113 10.35 -3.24 2.43
CA ALA A 113 9.46 -2.09 2.40
C ALA A 113 8.25 -2.36 3.27
N ALA A 114 7.78 -1.34 3.96
CA ALA A 114 6.54 -1.38 4.71
C ALA A 114 5.65 -0.22 4.27
N VAL A 115 4.37 -0.50 4.15
CA VAL A 115 3.34 0.49 3.90
C VAL A 115 2.58 0.68 5.20
N VAL A 116 2.47 1.93 5.66
CA VAL A 116 1.81 2.25 6.92
C VAL A 116 0.79 3.36 6.67
N ALA A 117 -0.46 3.07 6.94
CA ALA A 117 -1.54 4.04 6.84
C ALA A 117 -1.79 4.66 8.21
N VAL A 118 -1.79 5.99 8.24
CA VAL A 118 -2.11 6.77 9.43
C VAL A 118 -3.28 7.69 9.12
N GLY A 119 -3.85 8.33 10.13
CA GLY A 119 -4.92 9.30 9.91
C GLY A 119 -4.44 10.47 9.06
N GLU A 120 -5.34 11.02 8.26
CA GLU A 120 -5.04 12.13 7.35
C GLU A 120 -4.41 13.32 8.09
N ALA A 121 -4.92 13.62 9.28
CA ALA A 121 -4.39 14.71 10.11
C ALA A 121 -2.98 14.45 10.62
N ASP A 122 -2.60 13.19 10.78
CA ASP A 122 -1.28 12.79 11.29
C ASP A 122 -0.24 12.61 10.19
N LEU A 123 -0.67 12.45 8.95
CA LEU A 123 0.25 12.15 7.84
C LEU A 123 1.37 13.18 7.68
N PRO A 124 1.13 14.49 7.71
CA PRO A 124 2.22 15.46 7.58
C PRO A 124 3.28 15.31 8.67
N ARG A 125 2.86 15.06 9.90
CA ARG A 125 3.74 14.83 11.04
C ARG A 125 4.57 13.57 10.86
N ALA A 126 3.90 12.50 10.45
CA ALA A 126 4.54 11.21 10.20
C ALA A 126 5.58 11.29 9.07
N LEU A 127 5.26 12.00 7.99
CA LEU A 127 6.19 12.19 6.87
C LEU A 127 7.47 12.91 7.27
N LYS A 128 7.39 13.85 8.20
CA LYS A 128 8.61 14.52 8.71
C LYS A 128 9.50 13.58 9.50
N MET A 129 8.94 12.55 10.09
CA MET A 129 9.68 11.57 10.89
C MET A 129 10.41 10.54 10.01
N PHE A 130 9.94 10.35 8.80
CA PHE A 130 10.46 9.36 7.83
C PHE A 130 10.64 10.04 6.47
N PRO A 131 11.62 10.93 6.35
CA PRO A 131 11.86 11.66 5.10
C PRO A 131 12.32 10.78 3.94
#